data_53fe8e0f1c1ddc1b5af93e11bf6fc525
#
_entry.id   53fe8e0f1c1ddc1b5af93e11bf6fc525
#
_cell.length_a   1.000
_cell.length_b   1.000
_cell.length_c   1.000
_cell.angle_alpha   90.00
_cell.angle_beta   90.00
_cell.angle_gamma   90.00
#
_symmetry.space_group_name_H-M   'P 1'
#
loop_
_entity.id
_entity.type
_entity.pdbx_description
1 polymer ?
#
loop_
_entity_poly.entity_id
_entity_poly.type
_entity_poly.pdbx_seq_one_letter_code
_entity_poly.pdbx_strand_id
1 'polypeptide(L)'
;MKPAHLSFALAILAAAPLQASTLDTRSYSVEITPLCGERVTDCEQFAYAGTNRRNGVRLDMVGKPGQRPCPASTAPCDPLGWEFHDGNVSYFVGQDGWLTVTDGRKTVLREHGTWRR
;
A
#
# COMPACT_ATOMS: atom_id res chain seq x y z
N MET A 1 -17.16 7.14 -48.71
CA MET A 1 -17.09 6.92 -48.13
C MET A 1 -16.64 6.76 -47.19
N LYS A 2 -16.43 6.55 -46.55
CA LYS A 2 -16.15 6.35 -45.62
C LYS A 2 -15.62 6.00 -44.73
N PRO A 3 -15.60 5.94 -44.34
CA PRO A 3 -15.21 5.70 -43.48
C PRO A 3 -14.59 5.38 -42.66
N ALA A 4 -14.29 5.24 -42.22
CA ALA A 4 -13.80 4.84 -41.34
C ALA A 4 -13.49 4.72 -40.36
N HIS A 5 -13.31 4.65 -40.08
CA HIS A 5 -12.97 4.44 -39.05
C HIS A 5 -12.49 3.96 -38.20
N LEU A 6 -12.38 3.94 -37.79
CA LEU A 6 -12.05 3.54 -36.98
C LEU A 6 -11.36 3.17 -36.23
N SER A 7 -11.04 3.17 -36.00
CA SER A 7 -10.45 2.78 -35.24
C SER A 7 -10.08 2.65 -34.28
N PHE A 8 -10.03 2.54 -33.87
CA PHE A 8 -9.72 2.31 -32.96
C PHE A 8 -9.22 2.04 -32.11
N ALA A 9 -9.10 2.29 -31.75
CA ALA A 9 -8.71 2.12 -30.92
C ALA A 9 -8.47 1.48 -30.18
N LEU A 10 -8.29 1.08 -29.92
CA LEU A 10 -8.17 0.40 -29.22
C LEU A 10 -7.31 0.14 -28.49
N ALA A 11 -6.96 0.23 -28.33
CA ALA A 11 -6.15 -0.15 -27.76
C ALA A 11 -5.90 -0.14 -26.59
N ILE A 12 -5.85 -0.23 -26.16
CA ILE A 12 -5.80 -0.20 -25.26
C ILE A 12 -5.59 -0.79 -24.38
N LEU A 13 -5.41 -0.92 -24.01
CA LEU A 13 -5.31 -1.46 -23.19
C LEU A 13 -4.55 -1.94 -22.70
N ALA A 14 -4.39 -2.04 -22.64
CA ALA A 14 -3.62 -2.79 -22.46
C ALA A 14 -2.75 -2.94 -21.34
N ALA A 15 -2.22 -2.08 -20.85
CA ALA A 15 -1.41 -2.26 -19.68
C ALA A 15 -2.27 -2.74 -18.58
N ALA A 16 -2.01 -3.91 -18.08
CA ALA A 16 -2.63 -4.33 -16.86
C ALA A 16 -2.23 -3.33 -15.80
N PRO A 17 -3.17 -2.74 -15.10
CA PRO A 17 -2.82 -1.81 -14.06
C PRO A 17 -2.10 -2.55 -12.95
N LEU A 18 -1.11 -1.92 -12.37
CA LEU A 18 -0.55 -2.40 -11.14
C LEU A 18 -1.68 -2.38 -10.12
N GLN A 19 -1.89 -3.50 -9.47
CA GLN A 19 -3.00 -3.60 -8.56
C GLN A 19 -2.70 -2.88 -7.27
N ALA A 20 -3.39 -1.78 -7.06
CA ALA A 20 -3.34 -1.07 -5.81
C ALA A 20 -4.44 -1.59 -4.90
N SER A 21 -4.14 -1.65 -3.62
CA SER A 21 -5.13 -1.97 -2.61
C SER A 21 -5.23 -0.78 -1.67
N THR A 22 -6.43 -0.48 -1.24
CA THR A 22 -6.66 0.66 -0.37
C THR A 22 -7.19 0.19 0.98
N LEU A 23 -6.55 0.66 2.03
CA LEU A 23 -7.01 0.45 3.40
C LEU A 23 -7.69 1.72 3.87
N ASP A 24 -8.96 1.60 4.20
CA ASP A 24 -9.73 2.72 4.73
C ASP A 24 -9.87 2.55 6.23
N THR A 25 -9.24 3.44 6.98
CA THR A 25 -9.41 3.51 8.42
C THR A 25 -10.27 4.71 8.77
N ARG A 26 -10.51 4.92 10.05
CA ARG A 26 -11.28 6.08 10.47
C ARG A 26 -10.65 7.38 10.00
N SER A 27 -9.35 7.50 10.15
CA SER A 27 -8.64 8.77 9.92
C SER A 27 -7.94 8.85 8.60
N TYR A 28 -7.68 7.72 7.93
CA TYR A 28 -6.84 7.69 6.75
C TYR A 28 -7.39 6.79 5.66
N SER A 29 -7.05 7.16 4.43
CA SER A 29 -7.21 6.29 3.28
C SER A 29 -5.80 6.02 2.77
N VAL A 30 -5.38 4.76 2.80
CA VAL A 30 -4.00 4.39 2.48
C VAL A 30 -4.00 3.47 1.29
N GLU A 31 -3.36 3.92 0.21
CA GLU A 31 -3.24 3.10 -0.98
C GLU A 31 -1.84 2.51 -1.06
N ILE A 32 -1.77 1.19 -1.22
CA ILE A 32 -0.50 0.47 -1.35
C ILE A 32 -0.43 -0.08 -2.77
N THR A 33 0.65 0.27 -3.47
CA THR A 33 0.84 -0.13 -4.86
C THR A 33 2.18 -0.80 -5.03
N PRO A 34 2.23 -2.03 -5.58
CA PRO A 34 3.52 -2.64 -5.89
C PRO A 34 4.20 -1.88 -7.02
N LEU A 35 5.50 -1.70 -6.90
CA LEU A 35 6.31 -0.98 -7.88
C LEU A 35 7.13 -1.91 -8.76
N CYS A 36 6.97 -3.21 -8.62
CA CYS A 36 7.68 -4.20 -9.40
C CYS A 36 6.89 -4.54 -10.66
N GLY A 37 7.57 -5.05 -11.67
CA GLY A 37 6.90 -5.50 -12.87
C GLY A 37 6.00 -6.70 -12.59
N GLU A 38 5.13 -6.98 -13.53
CA GLU A 38 4.12 -8.04 -13.36
C GLU A 38 4.72 -9.41 -13.14
N ARG A 39 5.91 -9.63 -13.66
CA ARG A 39 6.53 -10.95 -13.61
C ARG A 39 7.33 -11.20 -12.33
N VAL A 40 7.41 -10.19 -11.50
CA VAL A 40 8.16 -10.30 -10.26
C VAL A 40 7.22 -10.79 -9.18
N THR A 41 7.50 -11.97 -8.67
CA THR A 41 6.65 -12.56 -7.64
C THR A 41 7.04 -12.07 -6.24
N ASP A 42 8.30 -11.67 -6.06
CA ASP A 42 8.78 -11.21 -4.77
C ASP A 42 9.04 -9.72 -4.84
N CYS A 43 7.99 -8.96 -4.86
CA CYS A 43 8.13 -7.51 -4.94
C CYS A 43 8.65 -6.95 -3.63
N GLU A 44 9.74 -6.18 -3.74
CA GLU A 44 10.39 -5.58 -2.57
C GLU A 44 10.14 -4.09 -2.46
N GLN A 45 9.45 -3.50 -3.41
CA GLN A 45 9.19 -2.06 -3.38
C GLN A 45 7.71 -1.78 -3.56
N PHE A 46 7.20 -0.98 -2.65
CA PHE A 46 5.79 -0.60 -2.66
C PHE A 46 5.65 0.88 -2.42
N ALA A 47 4.67 1.48 -3.05
CA ALA A 47 4.32 2.87 -2.83
C ALA A 47 3.21 2.95 -1.81
N TYR A 48 3.33 3.94 -0.94
CA TYR A 48 2.31 4.29 0.05
C TYR A 48 1.78 5.66 -0.33
N ALA A 49 0.47 5.78 -0.44
CA ALA A 49 -0.18 7.07 -0.63
C ALA A 49 -1.27 7.18 0.41
N GLY A 50 -0.99 7.89 1.47
CA GLY A 50 -1.92 8.05 2.58
C GLY A 50 -2.53 9.43 2.57
N THR A 51 -3.84 9.50 2.72
CA THR A 51 -4.57 10.75 2.77
C THR A 51 -5.29 10.83 4.11
N ASN A 52 -5.08 11.93 4.81
CA ASN A 52 -5.80 12.22 6.02
C ASN A 52 -7.24 12.59 5.63
N ARG A 53 -8.20 11.82 6.12
CA ARG A 53 -9.60 11.98 5.71
C ARG A 53 -10.23 13.24 6.24
N ARG A 54 -9.65 13.82 7.28
CA ARG A 54 -10.19 15.03 7.88
C ARG A 54 -9.79 16.29 7.11
N ASN A 55 -8.53 16.37 6.69
CA ASN A 55 -8.03 17.60 6.07
C ASN A 55 -7.52 17.42 4.65
N GLY A 56 -7.50 16.18 4.13
CA GLY A 56 -7.06 15.91 2.77
C GLY A 56 -5.55 15.96 2.56
N VAL A 57 -4.78 16.11 3.61
CA VAL A 57 -3.33 16.14 3.49
C VAL A 57 -2.82 14.76 3.09
N ARG A 58 -1.95 14.73 2.10
CA ARG A 58 -1.44 13.49 1.52
C ARG A 58 0.04 13.32 1.82
N LEU A 59 0.42 12.08 2.08
CA LEU A 59 1.81 11.70 2.29
C LEU A 59 2.12 10.53 1.38
N ASP A 60 3.21 10.64 0.62
CA ASP A 60 3.67 9.58 -0.29
C ASP A 60 5.02 9.07 0.18
N MET A 61 5.16 7.74 0.20
CA MET A 61 6.40 7.10 0.62
C MET A 61 6.63 5.86 -0.23
N VAL A 62 7.87 5.39 -0.22
CA VAL A 62 8.21 4.10 -0.80
C VAL A 62 8.77 3.23 0.31
N GLY A 63 8.36 1.99 0.35
CA GLY A 63 8.80 1.07 1.37
C GLY A 63 8.85 -0.35 0.87
N LYS A 64 8.78 -1.28 1.78
CA LYS A 64 9.03 -2.69 1.51
C LYS A 64 8.11 -3.56 2.35
N PRO A 65 8.02 -4.85 2.02
CA PRO A 65 7.33 -5.78 2.90
C PRO A 65 7.95 -5.76 4.29
N GLY A 66 7.13 -5.83 5.30
CA GLY A 66 7.57 -5.78 6.68
C GLY A 66 6.91 -6.86 7.50
N GLN A 67 7.50 -7.11 8.65
CA GLN A 67 7.00 -8.10 9.59
C GLN A 67 6.90 -7.45 10.95
N ARG A 68 5.86 -7.83 11.67
CA ARG A 68 5.82 -7.49 13.09
C ARG A 68 6.78 -8.38 13.82
N PRO A 69 7.25 -7.94 15.01
CA PRO A 69 8.01 -8.86 15.86
C PRO A 69 7.19 -10.10 16.11
N CYS A 70 7.82 -11.25 15.96
CA CYS A 70 7.16 -12.52 16.18
C CYS A 70 7.44 -13.00 17.59
N PRO A 71 6.50 -13.70 18.20
CA PRO A 71 6.82 -14.40 19.44
C PRO A 71 7.97 -15.35 19.21
N ALA A 72 8.87 -15.45 20.18
CA ALA A 72 10.10 -16.19 20.01
C ALA A 72 9.88 -17.65 19.63
N SER A 73 8.78 -18.21 20.06
CA SER A 73 8.47 -19.61 19.79
C SER A 73 7.75 -19.84 18.49
N THR A 74 7.45 -18.79 17.76
CA THR A 74 6.66 -18.91 16.54
C THR A 74 7.55 -18.72 15.34
N ALA A 75 7.66 -19.74 14.53
CA ALA A 75 8.39 -19.64 13.28
C ALA A 75 7.72 -20.57 12.28
N PRO A 76 7.73 -20.19 11.01
CA PRO A 76 8.17 -18.92 10.47
C PRO A 76 7.16 -17.83 10.74
N CYS A 77 7.63 -16.61 10.75
CA CYS A 77 6.77 -15.46 10.88
C CYS A 77 6.54 -14.89 9.50
N ASP A 78 5.35 -15.00 9.01
CA ASP A 78 5.04 -14.54 7.67
C ASP A 78 5.11 -13.04 7.57
N PRO A 79 5.41 -12.50 6.38
CA PRO A 79 5.32 -11.07 6.18
C PRO A 79 3.88 -10.66 6.45
N LEU A 80 3.71 -9.72 7.35
CA LEU A 80 2.39 -9.34 7.79
C LEU A 80 1.91 -8.03 7.22
N GLY A 81 2.72 -7.38 6.39
CA GLY A 81 2.32 -6.13 5.79
C GLY A 81 3.47 -5.41 5.12
N TRP A 82 3.41 -4.10 5.18
CA TRP A 82 4.38 -3.23 4.53
C TRP A 82 4.86 -2.17 5.50
N GLU A 83 6.11 -1.79 5.35
CA GLU A 83 6.79 -0.88 6.25
C GLU A 83 7.29 0.33 5.48
N PHE A 84 6.99 1.50 5.98
CA PHE A 84 7.38 2.78 5.38
C PHE A 84 7.95 3.69 6.44
N HIS A 85 8.83 4.59 6.03
CA HIS A 85 9.48 5.49 6.96
C HIS A 85 9.46 6.91 6.42
N ASP A 86 9.27 7.86 7.33
CA ASP A 86 9.40 9.26 7.05
C ASP A 86 10.17 9.86 8.25
N GLY A 87 11.50 9.95 8.08
CA GLY A 87 12.35 10.33 9.19
C GLY A 87 12.30 9.31 10.31
N ASN A 88 11.98 9.76 11.51
CA ASN A 88 11.85 8.86 12.65
C ASN A 88 10.48 8.22 12.79
N VAL A 89 9.57 8.56 11.90
CA VAL A 89 8.22 8.04 11.96
C VAL A 89 8.11 6.82 11.07
N SER A 90 7.62 5.73 11.63
CA SER A 90 7.44 4.48 10.91
C SER A 90 5.96 4.21 10.73
N TYR A 91 5.60 3.75 9.55
CA TYR A 91 4.24 3.40 9.22
C TYR A 91 4.22 1.91 8.88
N PHE A 92 3.46 1.16 9.63
CA PHE A 92 3.26 -0.25 9.33
C PHE A 92 1.82 -0.48 8.90
N VAL A 93 1.65 -1.00 7.69
CA VAL A 93 0.32 -1.27 7.14
C VAL A 93 0.15 -2.78 7.10
N GLY A 94 -0.66 -3.31 8.00
CA GLY A 94 -0.82 -4.75 8.12
C GLY A 94 -1.79 -5.30 7.10
N GLN A 95 -1.50 -6.50 6.61
CA GLN A 95 -2.43 -7.20 5.73
C GLN A 95 -3.75 -7.45 6.45
N ASP A 96 -3.71 -7.51 7.78
CA ASP A 96 -4.89 -7.72 8.61
C ASP A 96 -5.72 -6.45 8.82
N GLY A 97 -5.29 -5.33 8.21
CA GLY A 97 -6.07 -4.10 8.28
C GLY A 97 -5.66 -3.13 9.36
N TRP A 98 -4.59 -3.41 10.10
CA TRP A 98 -4.10 -2.49 11.11
C TRP A 98 -3.10 -1.51 10.52
N LEU A 99 -3.34 -0.23 10.73
CA LEU A 99 -2.38 0.83 10.43
C LEU A 99 -1.77 1.27 11.75
N THR A 100 -0.46 1.13 11.87
CA THR A 100 0.26 1.51 13.07
C THR A 100 1.32 2.54 12.72
N VAL A 101 1.31 3.67 13.39
CA VAL A 101 2.28 4.73 13.17
C VAL A 101 3.03 4.94 14.48
N THR A 102 4.35 4.88 14.41
CA THR A 102 5.20 5.07 15.57
C THR A 102 6.18 6.19 15.31
N ASP A 103 6.44 6.98 16.34
CA ASP A 103 7.46 8.00 16.31
C ASP A 103 8.55 7.54 17.26
N GLY A 104 9.65 7.05 16.70
CA GLY A 104 10.64 6.37 17.50
C GLY A 104 10.03 5.13 18.12
N ARG A 105 9.92 5.09 19.43
CA ARG A 105 9.33 3.96 20.14
C ARG A 105 7.89 4.18 20.54
N LYS A 106 7.36 5.35 20.29
CA LYS A 106 6.04 5.72 20.75
C LYS A 106 5.02 5.48 19.66
N THR A 107 4.00 4.70 19.96
CA THR A 107 2.88 4.52 19.04
C THR A 107 2.01 5.76 19.11
N VAL A 108 1.88 6.45 17.98
CA VAL A 108 1.08 7.68 17.91
C VAL A 108 -0.26 7.46 17.24
N LEU A 109 -0.42 6.35 16.54
CA LEU A 109 -1.69 6.02 15.92
C LEU A 109 -1.77 4.52 15.72
N ARG A 110 -2.94 3.97 15.97
CA ARG A 110 -3.22 2.56 15.67
C ARG A 110 -4.70 2.43 15.38
N GLU A 111 -5.02 2.15 14.11
CA GLU A 111 -6.39 2.05 13.65
C GLU A 111 -6.58 0.83 12.78
N HIS A 112 -7.72 0.20 12.93
CA HIS A 112 -8.10 -0.91 12.08
C HIS A 112 -9.05 -0.43 11.00
N GLY A 113 -8.84 -0.91 9.79
CA GLY A 113 -9.65 -0.52 8.66
C GLY A 113 -10.06 -1.69 7.82
N THR A 114 -10.63 -1.37 6.68
CA THR A 114 -11.14 -2.36 5.74
C THR A 114 -10.41 -2.19 4.41
N TRP A 115 -9.93 -3.30 3.87
CA TRP A 115 -9.28 -3.31 2.58
C TRP A 115 -10.31 -3.31 1.45
N ARG A 116 -9.99 -2.55 0.42
CA ARG A 116 -10.75 -2.59 -0.84
C ARG A 116 -9.81 -2.46 -2.01
N ARG A 117 -10.27 -2.91 -3.12
CA ARG A 117 -9.49 -2.83 -4.35
C ARG A 117 -10.01 -1.79 -5.29
#